data_6ceee9e827a92056d1a89499c487b075
#
_entry.id   6ceee9e827a92056d1a89499c487b075
#
_cell.length_a   1.000
_cell.length_b   1.000
_cell.length_c   1.000
_cell.angle_alpha   90.00
_cell.angle_beta   90.00
_cell.angle_gamma   90.00
#
_symmetry.space_group_name_H-M   'P 1'
#
loop_
_entity.id
_entity.type
_entity.pdbx_description
1 polymer ?
#
loop_
_entity_poly.entity_id
_entity_poly.type
_entity_poly.pdbx_seq_one_letter_code
_entity_poly.pdbx_strand_id
1 'polypeptide(L)'
;MNYQDRLLKAIPGGAHTYSRGFDQYPANAPQIFKRGKGAYLYDMNKNKFLDYGMALRAVNLGYANDEINQAAFKQMEYGNNLTRASLVELEAAELLIDLIDSVDMVKFTKNGSTATTAAVKLSRAFTKRSMVARCADHPFFSYDDWFIGSTPMNKGVLRKDIEGTKLFNYNNIESLEQLFLEYPNEISCVILEPSATEHPKDGFLHKVKDLCKKNGAVFILDEMITGFRWDLKGAQHYYDIEADLCTFGKAMANGFSVAAVAGKKEIMELGSIELKGKERLFLLSTTHGAEMNGLGAFIKSVEFIKENKVIDHIWDYGKQLVTMMNEVALFSGLEKSFVAGGIECSPYYLTFDRDGKNCLGLRTLFSQEMIKNGVLMPWIALSYAHGEKERETTRVALQHTFKIYKKAVDEGFEKFLDGDAIKPVFRTHN
;
A
#
# COMPACT_ATOMS: atom_id res chain seq x y z
N MET A 1 -20.92 -1.61 -27.32
CA MET A 1 -19.68 -2.01 -26.58
C MET A 1 -19.64 -1.14 -25.32
N ASN A 2 -19.75 -1.75 -24.14
CA ASN A 2 -19.69 -1.06 -22.85
C ASN A 2 -18.25 -0.66 -22.51
N TYR A 3 -18.05 0.05 -21.39
CA TYR A 3 -16.69 0.49 -21.00
C TYR A 3 -15.77 -0.68 -20.65
N GLN A 4 -16.28 -1.73 -20.03
CA GLN A 4 -15.51 -2.93 -19.70
C GLN A 4 -14.94 -3.60 -20.95
N ASP A 5 -15.77 -3.83 -21.99
CA ASP A 5 -15.31 -4.42 -23.24
C ASP A 5 -14.23 -3.57 -23.91
N ARG A 6 -14.40 -2.25 -23.87
CA ARG A 6 -13.42 -1.32 -24.45
C ARG A 6 -12.09 -1.35 -23.71
N LEU A 7 -12.13 -1.40 -22.38
CA LEU A 7 -10.94 -1.47 -21.51
C LEU A 7 -10.20 -2.80 -21.71
N LEU A 8 -10.93 -3.92 -21.70
CA LEU A 8 -10.34 -5.25 -21.93
C LEU A 8 -9.71 -5.40 -23.32
N LYS A 9 -10.28 -4.74 -24.33
CA LYS A 9 -9.71 -4.71 -25.69
C LYS A 9 -8.43 -3.85 -25.78
N ALA A 10 -8.35 -2.77 -25.00
CA ALA A 10 -7.27 -1.77 -25.11
C ALA A 10 -6.13 -2.01 -24.11
N ILE A 11 -6.43 -2.61 -22.95
CA ILE A 11 -5.51 -2.75 -21.83
C ILE A 11 -5.56 -4.21 -21.34
N PRO A 12 -4.42 -4.92 -21.32
CA PRO A 12 -4.37 -6.27 -20.74
C PRO A 12 -4.95 -6.30 -19.32
N GLY A 13 -5.98 -7.13 -19.08
CA GLY A 13 -6.70 -7.19 -17.81
C GLY A 13 -7.68 -6.02 -17.56
N GLY A 14 -7.84 -5.10 -18.50
CA GLY A 14 -8.76 -3.94 -18.41
C GLY A 14 -8.34 -2.84 -17.43
N ALA A 15 -7.18 -2.97 -16.77
CA ALA A 15 -6.65 -2.01 -15.81
C ALA A 15 -5.12 -2.09 -15.73
N HIS A 16 -4.46 -1.00 -15.30
CA HIS A 16 -3.00 -0.94 -15.16
C HIS A 16 -2.48 -1.54 -13.83
N THR A 17 -3.36 -1.98 -12.95
CA THR A 17 -3.02 -2.77 -11.77
C THR A 17 -4.12 -3.80 -11.52
N TYR A 18 -3.73 -5.03 -11.21
CA TYR A 18 -4.67 -6.13 -11.01
C TYR A 18 -5.73 -5.84 -9.94
N SER A 19 -5.37 -5.14 -8.87
CA SER A 19 -6.32 -4.74 -7.82
C SER A 19 -7.43 -3.77 -8.29
N ARG A 20 -7.36 -3.26 -9.52
CA ARG A 20 -8.42 -2.49 -10.18
C ARG A 20 -9.15 -3.28 -11.28
N GLY A 21 -8.81 -4.56 -11.44
CA GLY A 21 -9.42 -5.46 -12.42
C GLY A 21 -10.91 -5.69 -12.12
N PHE A 22 -11.68 -6.02 -13.16
CA PHE A 22 -13.12 -6.26 -13.04
C PHE A 22 -13.43 -7.47 -12.15
N ASP A 23 -12.51 -8.41 -12.03
CA ASP A 23 -12.60 -9.59 -11.18
C ASP A 23 -12.33 -9.32 -9.69
N GLN A 24 -12.01 -8.07 -9.33
CA GLN A 24 -11.81 -7.60 -7.95
C GLN A 24 -13.03 -6.87 -7.38
N TYR A 25 -14.07 -6.68 -8.19
CA TYR A 25 -15.27 -5.94 -7.84
C TYR A 25 -16.53 -6.72 -8.22
N PRO A 26 -17.65 -6.55 -7.50
CA PRO A 26 -18.91 -7.16 -7.89
C PRO A 26 -19.44 -6.58 -9.22
N ALA A 27 -20.30 -7.33 -9.90
CA ALA A 27 -20.82 -7.00 -11.24
C ALA A 27 -21.48 -5.62 -11.34
N ASN A 28 -22.07 -5.11 -10.26
CA ASN A 28 -22.72 -3.80 -10.19
C ASN A 28 -21.76 -2.64 -9.91
N ALA A 29 -20.46 -2.89 -9.76
CA ALA A 29 -19.49 -1.82 -9.54
C ALA A 29 -19.38 -0.92 -10.79
N PRO A 30 -19.21 0.41 -10.62
CA PRO A 30 -18.97 1.32 -11.75
C PRO A 30 -17.77 0.87 -12.56
N GLN A 31 -17.96 0.68 -13.88
CA GLN A 31 -16.91 0.23 -14.78
C GLN A 31 -15.79 1.27 -14.96
N ILE A 32 -16.12 2.56 -14.79
CA ILE A 32 -15.19 3.68 -14.95
C ILE A 32 -15.64 4.87 -14.10
N PHE A 33 -14.69 5.59 -13.55
CA PHE A 33 -14.93 6.85 -12.85
C PHE A 33 -14.44 8.04 -13.67
N LYS A 34 -15.19 9.14 -13.62
CA LYS A 34 -14.88 10.38 -14.31
C LYS A 34 -14.01 11.32 -13.48
N ARG A 35 -14.28 11.38 -12.16
CA ARG A 35 -13.58 12.28 -11.23
C ARG A 35 -13.69 11.81 -9.78
N GLY A 36 -12.79 12.33 -8.94
CA GLY A 36 -12.87 12.27 -7.48
C GLY A 36 -12.84 13.66 -6.85
N LYS A 37 -13.47 13.86 -5.70
CA LYS A 37 -13.33 15.06 -4.86
C LYS A 37 -13.60 14.70 -3.39
N GLY A 38 -12.69 15.06 -2.50
CA GLY A 38 -12.78 14.68 -1.10
C GLY A 38 -12.79 13.16 -0.91
N ALA A 39 -13.78 12.63 -0.20
CA ALA A 39 -13.97 11.19 0.01
C ALA A 39 -14.79 10.50 -1.09
N TYR A 40 -15.09 11.16 -2.20
CA TYR A 40 -16.07 10.68 -3.16
C TYR A 40 -15.55 10.51 -4.57
N LEU A 41 -16.00 9.43 -5.23
CA LEU A 41 -15.85 9.19 -6.66
C LEU A 41 -17.17 9.43 -7.40
N TYR A 42 -17.06 9.80 -8.66
CA TYR A 42 -18.21 10.07 -9.54
C TYR A 42 -18.02 9.27 -10.84
N ASP A 43 -19.04 8.47 -11.19
CA ASP A 43 -19.05 7.73 -12.44
C ASP A 43 -19.42 8.61 -13.66
N MET A 44 -19.55 7.99 -14.83
CA MET A 44 -19.90 8.68 -16.08
C MET A 44 -21.35 9.18 -16.08
N ASN A 45 -22.23 8.59 -15.27
CA ASN A 45 -23.62 8.97 -15.11
C ASN A 45 -23.84 10.00 -14.01
N LYS A 46 -22.76 10.51 -13.41
CA LYS A 46 -22.76 11.43 -12.26
C LYS A 46 -23.24 10.82 -10.95
N ASN A 47 -23.37 9.48 -10.86
CA ASN A 47 -23.61 8.83 -9.58
C ASN A 47 -22.43 9.07 -8.66
N LYS A 48 -22.71 9.31 -7.38
CA LYS A 48 -21.72 9.63 -6.36
C LYS A 48 -21.54 8.44 -5.42
N PHE A 49 -20.30 8.03 -5.18
CA PHE A 49 -19.94 6.94 -4.30
C PHE A 49 -18.97 7.43 -3.23
N LEU A 50 -19.28 7.17 -1.96
CA LEU A 50 -18.31 7.31 -0.87
C LEU A 50 -17.24 6.22 -1.04
N ASP A 51 -16.00 6.60 -1.18
CA ASP A 51 -14.91 5.68 -1.51
C ASP A 51 -13.98 5.42 -0.33
N TYR A 52 -13.91 4.16 0.09
CA TYR A 52 -12.90 3.66 1.01
C TYR A 52 -11.70 2.99 0.31
N GLY A 53 -11.68 2.97 -1.01
CA GLY A 53 -10.55 2.45 -1.79
C GLY A 53 -9.39 3.43 -1.85
N MET A 54 -9.66 4.73 -1.85
CA MET A 54 -8.72 5.86 -1.83
C MET A 54 -7.49 5.64 -2.70
N ALA A 55 -7.74 5.32 -3.99
CA ALA A 55 -6.71 5.05 -4.99
C ALA A 55 -5.64 4.03 -4.52
N LEU A 56 -6.05 2.89 -3.95
CA LEU A 56 -5.15 1.87 -3.41
C LEU A 56 -4.30 2.39 -2.23
N ARG A 57 -4.92 3.16 -1.33
CA ARG A 57 -4.27 3.82 -0.18
C ARG A 57 -3.31 4.95 -0.55
N ALA A 58 -3.31 5.43 -1.80
CA ALA A 58 -2.42 6.52 -2.23
C ALA A 58 -2.96 7.92 -1.89
N VAL A 59 -4.25 8.04 -1.56
CA VAL A 59 -4.90 9.32 -1.25
C VAL A 59 -5.29 9.33 0.23
N ASN A 60 -4.57 10.09 1.05
CA ASN A 60 -4.85 10.21 2.49
C ASN A 60 -5.39 11.60 2.90
N LEU A 61 -5.38 12.58 1.98
CA LEU A 61 -5.88 13.95 2.21
C LEU A 61 -7.22 14.21 1.52
N GLY A 62 -7.73 13.22 0.77
CA GLY A 62 -8.90 13.33 -0.09
C GLY A 62 -8.55 13.62 -1.55
N TYR A 63 -9.44 13.16 -2.45
CA TYR A 63 -9.31 13.38 -3.88
C TYR A 63 -9.35 14.86 -4.24
N ALA A 64 -8.53 15.25 -5.22
CA ALA A 64 -8.47 16.60 -5.75
C ALA A 64 -8.40 17.66 -4.65
N ASN A 65 -7.53 17.47 -3.67
CA ASN A 65 -7.23 18.46 -2.63
C ASN A 65 -6.63 19.70 -3.31
N ASP A 66 -7.25 20.86 -3.10
CA ASP A 66 -6.94 22.07 -3.86
C ASP A 66 -5.54 22.59 -3.55
N GLU A 67 -5.09 22.54 -2.28
CA GLU A 67 -3.76 22.99 -1.88
C GLU A 67 -2.65 22.13 -2.49
N ILE A 68 -2.82 20.81 -2.47
CA ILE A 68 -1.86 19.87 -3.06
C ILE A 68 -1.79 20.04 -4.58
N ASN A 69 -2.97 20.19 -5.23
CA ASN A 69 -3.04 20.42 -6.68
C ASN A 69 -2.38 21.74 -7.07
N GLN A 70 -2.58 22.82 -6.32
CA GLN A 70 -1.95 24.12 -6.57
C GLN A 70 -0.43 24.07 -6.43
N ALA A 71 0.07 23.38 -5.39
CA ALA A 71 1.52 23.19 -5.21
C ALA A 71 2.14 22.41 -6.38
N ALA A 72 1.49 21.34 -6.83
CA ALA A 72 1.93 20.59 -8.00
C ALA A 72 1.89 21.43 -9.28
N PHE A 73 0.81 22.19 -9.49
CA PHE A 73 0.65 23.05 -10.66
C PHE A 73 1.72 24.13 -10.72
N LYS A 74 2.03 24.78 -9.58
CA LYS A 74 3.11 25.77 -9.48
C LYS A 74 4.46 25.21 -9.97
N GLN A 75 4.78 23.97 -9.62
CA GLN A 75 6.01 23.34 -10.09
C GLN A 75 5.98 23.05 -11.60
N MET A 76 4.81 22.74 -12.16
CA MET A 76 4.65 22.56 -13.61
C MET A 76 4.92 23.85 -14.39
N GLU A 77 4.56 25.02 -13.85
CA GLU A 77 4.86 26.34 -14.45
C GLU A 77 6.37 26.60 -14.59
N TYR A 78 7.21 25.95 -13.77
CA TYR A 78 8.68 26.03 -13.84
C TYR A 78 9.32 25.01 -14.82
N GLY A 79 8.51 24.17 -15.48
CA GLY A 79 8.96 23.24 -16.51
C GLY A 79 8.92 21.77 -16.16
N ASN A 80 8.43 21.39 -15.00
CA ASN A 80 8.14 20.06 -14.49
C ASN A 80 9.30 19.02 -14.53
N ASN A 81 10.18 19.02 -15.52
CA ASN A 81 11.32 18.08 -15.63
C ASN A 81 12.48 18.78 -16.37
N LEU A 82 13.54 19.08 -15.67
CA LEU A 82 14.65 19.90 -16.18
C LEU A 82 15.86 19.04 -16.58
N THR A 83 16.78 19.60 -17.36
CA THR A 83 18.02 18.91 -17.79
C THR A 83 18.98 18.63 -16.62
N ARG A 84 18.92 19.42 -15.57
CA ARG A 84 19.71 19.28 -14.33
C ARG A 84 18.74 19.22 -13.15
N ALA A 85 19.25 18.85 -11.97
CA ALA A 85 18.48 18.83 -10.73
C ALA A 85 17.79 20.20 -10.50
N SER A 86 16.53 20.14 -10.09
CA SER A 86 15.73 21.31 -9.74
C SER A 86 15.86 21.64 -8.24
N LEU A 87 15.49 22.86 -7.87
CA LEU A 87 15.50 23.26 -6.45
C LEU A 87 14.55 22.37 -5.63
N VAL A 88 13.36 22.06 -6.16
CA VAL A 88 12.37 21.24 -5.45
C VAL A 88 12.84 19.81 -5.22
N GLU A 89 13.76 19.27 -6.05
CA GLU A 89 14.42 17.97 -5.76
C GLU A 89 15.27 18.03 -4.51
N LEU A 90 16.05 19.10 -4.34
CA LEU A 90 16.86 19.32 -3.15
C LEU A 90 15.97 19.50 -1.91
N GLU A 91 15.02 20.43 -1.97
CA GLU A 91 14.08 20.72 -0.87
C GLU A 91 13.30 19.48 -0.42
N ALA A 92 12.82 18.67 -1.37
CA ALA A 92 12.12 17.42 -1.07
C ALA A 92 13.03 16.36 -0.44
N ALA A 93 14.29 16.27 -0.87
CA ALA A 93 15.27 15.35 -0.29
C ALA A 93 15.64 15.76 1.14
N GLU A 94 15.95 17.04 1.35
CA GLU A 94 16.25 17.60 2.67
C GLU A 94 15.07 17.43 3.62
N LEU A 95 13.82 17.70 3.17
CA LEU A 95 12.63 17.48 3.97
C LEU A 95 12.49 16.02 4.42
N LEU A 96 12.75 15.04 3.54
CA LEU A 96 12.63 13.63 3.92
C LEU A 96 13.75 13.20 4.88
N ILE A 97 14.96 13.71 4.70
CA ILE A 97 16.10 13.50 5.60
C ILE A 97 15.81 14.07 6.98
N ASP A 98 15.33 15.31 7.04
CA ASP A 98 15.01 15.98 8.32
C ASP A 98 13.82 15.31 9.05
N LEU A 99 12.92 14.69 8.28
CA LEU A 99 11.71 14.07 8.83
C LEU A 99 11.94 12.67 9.40
N ILE A 100 12.78 11.86 8.74
CA ILE A 100 12.95 10.43 9.04
C ILE A 100 14.31 10.17 9.68
N ASP A 101 14.33 9.85 10.96
CA ASP A 101 15.55 9.76 11.77
C ASP A 101 16.59 8.73 11.24
N SER A 102 16.16 7.69 10.53
CA SER A 102 17.03 6.66 9.95
C SER A 102 17.58 7.00 8.55
N VAL A 103 17.33 8.21 8.02
CA VAL A 103 17.63 8.58 6.63
C VAL A 103 18.72 9.63 6.54
N ASP A 104 19.84 9.26 5.92
CA ASP A 104 20.94 10.18 5.59
C ASP A 104 20.89 10.61 4.11
N MET A 105 20.34 9.76 3.22
CA MET A 105 20.28 10.02 1.78
C MET A 105 18.98 9.49 1.17
N VAL A 106 18.53 10.16 0.10
CA VAL A 106 17.27 9.85 -0.61
C VAL A 106 17.52 9.75 -2.11
N LYS A 107 16.79 8.84 -2.76
CA LYS A 107 16.65 8.84 -4.22
C LYS A 107 15.18 8.64 -4.61
N PHE A 108 14.59 9.63 -5.29
CA PHE A 108 13.21 9.58 -5.73
C PHE A 108 12.99 8.67 -6.94
N THR A 109 11.79 8.09 -7.00
CA THR A 109 11.30 7.26 -8.09
C THR A 109 9.83 7.58 -8.38
N LYS A 110 9.25 6.97 -9.42
CA LYS A 110 7.84 7.18 -9.82
C LYS A 110 6.87 6.19 -9.19
N ASN A 111 7.36 5.10 -8.62
CA ASN A 111 6.51 4.05 -8.04
C ASN A 111 7.28 3.23 -6.99
N GLY A 112 6.53 2.54 -6.13
CA GLY A 112 7.06 1.73 -5.06
C GLY A 112 7.91 0.55 -5.52
N SER A 113 7.53 -0.12 -6.61
CA SER A 113 8.29 -1.26 -7.14
C SER A 113 9.73 -0.88 -7.50
N THR A 114 9.90 0.27 -8.15
CA THR A 114 11.24 0.79 -8.46
C THR A 114 12.03 1.12 -7.19
N ALA A 115 11.38 1.68 -6.16
CA ALA A 115 12.03 1.99 -4.88
C ALA A 115 12.48 0.72 -4.13
N THR A 116 11.60 -0.27 -4.00
CA THR A 116 11.91 -1.54 -3.32
C THR A 116 12.98 -2.34 -4.06
N THR A 117 12.91 -2.37 -5.40
CA THR A 117 13.95 -3.01 -6.22
C THR A 117 15.31 -2.31 -6.10
N ALA A 118 15.31 -0.97 -6.00
CA ALA A 118 16.53 -0.22 -5.72
C ALA A 118 17.12 -0.56 -4.35
N ALA A 119 16.28 -0.69 -3.30
CA ALA A 119 16.72 -1.11 -1.98
C ALA A 119 17.33 -2.51 -1.98
N VAL A 120 16.71 -3.47 -2.66
CA VAL A 120 17.27 -4.83 -2.85
C VAL A 120 18.59 -4.79 -3.60
N LYS A 121 18.69 -3.99 -4.66
CA LYS A 121 19.92 -3.84 -5.45
C LYS A 121 21.06 -3.23 -4.63
N LEU A 122 20.79 -2.20 -3.84
CA LEU A 122 21.72 -1.61 -2.89
C LEU A 122 22.23 -2.66 -1.89
N SER A 123 21.32 -3.43 -1.31
CA SER A 123 21.64 -4.45 -0.32
C SER A 123 22.53 -5.55 -0.89
N ARG A 124 22.24 -6.01 -2.13
CA ARG A 124 23.09 -6.98 -2.84
C ARG A 124 24.50 -6.43 -3.10
N ALA A 125 24.61 -5.18 -3.52
CA ALA A 125 25.90 -4.54 -3.77
C ALA A 125 26.70 -4.33 -2.48
N PHE A 126 26.03 -3.92 -1.40
CA PHE A 126 26.64 -3.67 -0.09
C PHE A 126 27.17 -4.96 0.55
N THR A 127 26.34 -6.00 0.59
CA THR A 127 26.66 -7.27 1.24
C THR A 127 27.44 -8.23 0.35
N LYS A 128 27.47 -8.01 -0.98
CA LYS A 128 27.98 -8.95 -2.01
C LYS A 128 27.28 -10.30 -2.00
N ARG A 129 26.00 -10.33 -1.57
CA ARG A 129 25.13 -11.51 -1.49
C ARG A 129 23.95 -11.33 -2.43
N SER A 130 23.28 -12.43 -2.80
CA SER A 130 22.24 -12.41 -3.83
C SER A 130 20.81 -12.66 -3.31
N MET A 131 20.65 -13.44 -2.25
CA MET A 131 19.33 -13.83 -1.76
C MET A 131 18.60 -12.71 -1.04
N VAL A 132 17.27 -12.76 -1.13
CA VAL A 132 16.34 -11.85 -0.42
C VAL A 132 15.47 -12.68 0.50
N ALA A 133 15.36 -12.31 1.77
CA ALA A 133 14.32 -12.82 2.66
C ALA A 133 13.18 -11.80 2.71
N ARG A 134 11.95 -12.18 2.30
CA ARG A 134 10.78 -11.32 2.37
C ARG A 134 9.69 -11.90 3.26
N CYS A 135 8.91 -11.03 3.91
CA CYS A 135 7.74 -11.46 4.66
C CYS A 135 6.67 -12.04 3.72
N ALA A 136 6.20 -13.25 4.02
CA ALA A 136 5.18 -13.95 3.24
C ALA A 136 3.79 -13.34 3.40
N ASP A 137 3.50 -12.81 4.58
CA ASP A 137 2.19 -12.28 4.96
C ASP A 137 1.92 -10.87 4.42
N HIS A 138 2.92 -10.22 3.83
CA HIS A 138 2.78 -8.93 3.18
C HIS A 138 2.52 -9.11 1.68
N PRO A 139 1.41 -8.54 1.16
CA PRO A 139 0.85 -8.98 -0.13
C PRO A 139 1.62 -8.50 -1.35
N PHE A 140 2.39 -7.40 -1.26
CA PHE A 140 3.01 -6.81 -2.44
C PHE A 140 4.18 -5.89 -2.09
N PHE A 141 5.35 -6.16 -2.68
CA PHE A 141 6.53 -5.28 -2.61
C PHE A 141 6.92 -4.71 -3.96
N SER A 142 6.85 -5.50 -5.03
CA SER A 142 7.30 -5.11 -6.36
C SER A 142 6.60 -5.88 -7.48
N TYR A 143 6.61 -5.32 -8.70
CA TYR A 143 6.29 -6.08 -9.91
C TYR A 143 7.53 -6.73 -10.54
N ASP A 144 8.73 -6.51 -9.98
CA ASP A 144 9.97 -7.07 -10.52
C ASP A 144 10.15 -8.54 -10.13
N ASP A 145 10.98 -9.23 -10.89
CA ASP A 145 11.15 -10.68 -10.85
C ASP A 145 11.54 -11.22 -9.47
N TRP A 146 12.37 -10.47 -8.71
CA TRP A 146 12.77 -10.88 -7.36
C TRP A 146 11.58 -11.08 -6.40
N PHE A 147 10.49 -10.32 -6.59
CA PHE A 147 9.27 -10.47 -5.80
C PHE A 147 8.28 -11.42 -6.48
N ILE A 148 7.97 -11.20 -7.78
CA ILE A 148 6.99 -11.99 -8.53
C ILE A 148 7.38 -13.46 -8.57
N GLY A 149 8.68 -13.78 -8.66
CA GLY A 149 9.18 -15.15 -8.61
C GLY A 149 8.81 -15.92 -7.35
N SER A 150 8.58 -15.24 -6.25
CA SER A 150 8.14 -15.82 -4.97
C SER A 150 6.62 -15.90 -4.80
N THR A 151 5.85 -15.66 -5.86
CA THR A 151 4.39 -15.70 -5.89
C THR A 151 3.88 -16.82 -6.82
N PRO A 152 2.59 -17.21 -6.77
CA PRO A 152 2.02 -18.15 -7.72
C PRO A 152 2.00 -17.68 -9.18
N MET A 153 2.19 -16.38 -9.45
CA MET A 153 2.12 -15.76 -10.77
C MET A 153 3.50 -15.58 -11.41
N ASN A 154 4.34 -16.60 -11.39
CA ASN A 154 5.75 -16.51 -11.81
C ASN A 154 6.02 -16.86 -13.28
N LYS A 155 4.99 -16.91 -14.14
CA LYS A 155 5.16 -17.16 -15.58
C LYS A 155 5.98 -16.03 -16.22
N GLY A 156 7.09 -16.38 -16.87
CA GLY A 156 8.03 -15.43 -17.49
C GLY A 156 9.19 -15.00 -16.60
N VAL A 157 9.18 -15.36 -15.32
CA VAL A 157 10.27 -15.09 -14.38
C VAL A 157 11.40 -16.11 -14.56
N LEU A 158 12.64 -15.65 -14.46
CA LEU A 158 13.82 -16.54 -14.55
C LEU A 158 13.92 -17.43 -13.31
N ARG A 159 14.34 -18.69 -13.51
CA ARG A 159 14.49 -19.66 -12.42
C ARG A 159 15.36 -19.16 -11.25
N LYS A 160 16.45 -18.47 -11.56
CA LYS A 160 17.35 -17.88 -10.54
C LYS A 160 16.67 -16.84 -9.65
N ASP A 161 15.67 -16.11 -10.17
CA ASP A 161 14.93 -15.10 -9.42
C ASP A 161 13.84 -15.77 -8.56
N ILE A 162 13.25 -16.88 -9.04
CA ILE A 162 12.35 -17.72 -8.24
C ILE A 162 13.11 -18.33 -7.04
N GLU A 163 14.29 -18.86 -7.27
CA GLU A 163 15.13 -19.50 -6.25
C GLU A 163 15.79 -18.48 -5.30
N GLY A 164 15.99 -17.23 -5.76
CA GLY A 164 16.72 -16.17 -5.06
C GLY A 164 15.94 -15.45 -3.95
N THR A 165 14.63 -15.71 -3.81
CA THR A 165 13.82 -15.09 -2.77
C THR A 165 13.21 -16.14 -1.84
N LYS A 166 13.43 -15.98 -0.53
CA LYS A 166 12.96 -16.87 0.52
C LYS A 166 11.89 -16.18 1.37
N LEU A 167 11.02 -16.98 1.97
CA LEU A 167 9.85 -16.50 2.71
C LEU A 167 9.98 -16.77 4.19
N PHE A 168 9.68 -15.77 5.01
CA PHE A 168 9.46 -15.93 6.45
C PHE A 168 8.10 -15.34 6.84
N ASN A 169 7.58 -15.68 8.01
CA ASN A 169 6.27 -15.24 8.46
C ASN A 169 6.36 -14.07 9.46
N TYR A 170 5.38 -13.17 9.37
CA TYR A 170 5.26 -12.04 10.31
C TYR A 170 4.94 -12.54 11.71
N ASN A 171 5.50 -11.88 12.73
CA ASN A 171 5.39 -12.30 14.14
C ASN A 171 5.90 -13.72 14.46
N ASN A 172 6.71 -14.31 13.58
CA ASN A 172 7.37 -15.61 13.76
C ASN A 172 8.86 -15.47 13.47
N ILE A 173 9.64 -15.11 14.51
CA ILE A 173 11.09 -14.87 14.37
C ILE A 173 11.84 -16.15 14.03
N GLU A 174 11.39 -17.29 14.52
CA GLU A 174 11.99 -18.61 14.30
C GLU A 174 12.00 -18.96 12.81
N SER A 175 10.99 -18.55 12.05
CA SER A 175 10.94 -18.75 10.60
C SER A 175 12.05 -18.00 9.86
N LEU A 176 12.46 -16.83 10.35
CA LEU A 176 13.57 -16.06 9.80
C LEU A 176 14.94 -16.60 10.28
N GLU A 177 15.05 -17.01 11.55
CA GLU A 177 16.24 -17.67 12.09
C GLU A 177 16.57 -18.92 11.28
N GLN A 178 15.57 -19.73 10.95
CA GLN A 178 15.73 -20.93 10.14
C GLN A 178 16.29 -20.60 8.74
N LEU A 179 15.87 -19.52 8.11
CA LEU A 179 16.43 -19.09 6.82
C LEU A 179 17.91 -18.73 6.92
N PHE A 180 18.33 -18.04 7.98
CA PHE A 180 19.75 -17.71 8.16
C PHE A 180 20.61 -18.95 8.47
N LEU A 181 20.06 -19.98 9.08
CA LEU A 181 20.72 -21.28 9.30
C LEU A 181 20.83 -22.07 8.00
N GLU A 182 19.78 -22.07 7.17
CA GLU A 182 19.74 -22.80 5.91
C GLU A 182 20.61 -22.16 4.81
N TYR A 183 20.69 -20.80 4.81
CA TYR A 183 21.41 -20.01 3.80
C TYR A 183 22.49 -19.11 4.45
N PRO A 184 23.51 -19.70 5.10
CA PRO A 184 24.51 -18.93 5.83
C PRO A 184 25.34 -18.05 4.89
N ASN A 185 25.40 -16.74 5.17
CA ASN A 185 26.08 -15.73 4.37
C ASN A 185 25.56 -15.53 2.93
N GLU A 186 24.32 -15.95 2.62
CA GLU A 186 23.74 -15.79 1.27
C GLU A 186 22.66 -14.69 1.23
N ILE A 187 21.98 -14.43 2.34
CA ILE A 187 20.91 -13.44 2.42
C ILE A 187 21.51 -12.04 2.45
N SER A 188 21.17 -11.24 1.42
CA SER A 188 21.59 -9.84 1.28
C SER A 188 20.76 -8.89 2.13
N CYS A 189 19.47 -9.15 2.23
CA CYS A 189 18.53 -8.30 2.96
C CYS A 189 17.30 -9.05 3.45
N VAL A 190 16.69 -8.50 4.47
CA VAL A 190 15.34 -8.85 4.94
C VAL A 190 14.43 -7.67 4.67
N ILE A 191 13.33 -7.88 3.94
CA ILE A 191 12.34 -6.85 3.62
C ILE A 191 10.96 -7.21 4.16
N LEU A 192 10.33 -6.27 4.87
CA LEU A 192 8.96 -6.38 5.37
C LEU A 192 8.32 -5.01 5.50
N GLU A 193 6.99 -4.96 5.54
CA GLU A 193 6.26 -3.78 6.02
C GLU A 193 6.40 -3.73 7.56
N PRO A 194 6.51 -2.55 8.19
CA PRO A 194 6.54 -2.46 9.66
C PRO A 194 5.30 -3.09 10.31
N SER A 195 4.16 -2.96 9.63
CA SER A 195 2.89 -3.52 10.02
C SER A 195 1.93 -3.52 8.83
N ALA A 196 1.04 -4.50 8.74
CA ALA A 196 0.00 -4.56 7.71
C ALA A 196 -1.40 -4.72 8.33
N THR A 197 -1.71 -5.88 8.90
CA THR A 197 -3.02 -6.21 9.48
C THR A 197 -2.99 -6.28 11.01
N GLU A 198 -1.82 -6.46 11.60
CA GLU A 198 -1.62 -6.55 13.04
C GLU A 198 -0.32 -5.85 13.46
N HIS A 199 -0.23 -5.49 14.74
CA HIS A 199 0.99 -4.94 15.33
C HIS A 199 2.10 -5.98 15.44
N PRO A 200 3.38 -5.57 15.38
CA PRO A 200 4.48 -6.45 15.76
C PRO A 200 4.35 -6.84 17.23
N LYS A 201 4.46 -8.16 17.51
CA LYS A 201 4.33 -8.72 18.86
C LYS A 201 5.71 -9.00 19.46
N ASP A 202 5.83 -8.93 20.76
CA ASP A 202 7.01 -9.37 21.51
C ASP A 202 8.34 -8.80 21.00
N GLY A 203 8.34 -7.55 20.52
CA GLY A 203 9.53 -6.90 19.97
C GLY A 203 10.00 -7.48 18.62
N PHE A 204 9.08 -8.04 17.84
CA PHE A 204 9.39 -8.73 16.57
C PHE A 204 10.30 -7.90 15.64
N LEU A 205 9.99 -6.63 15.38
CA LEU A 205 10.82 -5.79 14.49
C LEU A 205 12.25 -5.61 15.00
N HIS A 206 12.41 -5.45 16.32
CA HIS A 206 13.74 -5.34 16.93
C HIS A 206 14.52 -6.65 16.82
N LYS A 207 13.87 -7.79 17.05
CA LYS A 207 14.49 -9.12 16.83
C LYS A 207 14.91 -9.33 15.38
N VAL A 208 14.10 -8.90 14.42
CA VAL A 208 14.46 -8.96 12.98
C VAL A 208 15.69 -8.08 12.70
N LYS A 209 15.71 -6.83 13.20
CA LYS A 209 16.87 -5.91 13.07
C LYS A 209 18.14 -6.53 13.65
N ASP A 210 18.07 -7.07 14.88
CA ASP A 210 19.21 -7.71 15.56
C ASP A 210 19.69 -8.93 14.78
N LEU A 211 18.78 -9.74 14.26
CA LEU A 211 19.12 -10.91 13.46
C LEU A 211 19.78 -10.52 12.13
N CYS A 212 19.32 -9.47 11.46
CA CYS A 212 19.97 -8.89 10.29
C CYS A 212 21.39 -8.43 10.60
N LYS A 213 21.57 -7.64 11.68
CA LYS A 213 22.86 -7.15 12.15
C LYS A 213 23.82 -8.29 12.45
N LYS A 214 23.36 -9.32 13.19
CA LYS A 214 24.16 -10.51 13.54
C LYS A 214 24.67 -11.26 12.31
N ASN A 215 23.86 -11.33 11.26
CA ASN A 215 24.18 -12.08 10.04
C ASN A 215 24.73 -11.19 8.91
N GLY A 216 24.92 -9.89 9.14
CA GLY A 216 25.40 -8.94 8.13
C GLY A 216 24.47 -8.78 6.91
N ALA A 217 23.17 -8.88 7.12
CA ALA A 217 22.14 -8.60 6.12
C ALA A 217 21.56 -7.19 6.33
N VAL A 218 21.09 -6.55 5.26
CA VAL A 218 20.45 -5.22 5.32
C VAL A 218 19.00 -5.36 5.78
N PHE A 219 18.59 -4.57 6.75
CA PHE A 219 17.23 -4.48 7.23
C PHE A 219 16.45 -3.41 6.47
N ILE A 220 15.44 -3.81 5.68
CA ILE A 220 14.62 -2.93 4.85
C ILE A 220 13.20 -2.86 5.39
N LEU A 221 12.71 -1.65 5.69
CA LEU A 221 11.30 -1.38 5.97
C LEU A 221 10.61 -0.79 4.75
N ASP A 222 9.60 -1.50 4.24
CA ASP A 222 8.71 -0.97 3.20
C ASP A 222 7.60 -0.14 3.84
N GLU A 223 7.76 1.17 3.80
CA GLU A 223 6.82 2.16 4.32
C GLU A 223 5.83 2.69 3.25
N MET A 224 5.62 1.93 2.17
CA MET A 224 4.71 2.34 1.09
C MET A 224 3.28 2.57 1.58
N ILE A 225 2.80 1.80 2.57
CA ILE A 225 1.46 1.96 3.16
C ILE A 225 1.55 2.70 4.47
N THR A 226 2.55 2.41 5.29
CA THR A 226 2.67 2.88 6.66
C THR A 226 3.19 4.30 6.76
N GLY A 227 4.08 4.71 5.85
CA GLY A 227 4.61 6.07 5.81
C GLY A 227 3.50 7.12 5.60
N PHE A 228 3.56 8.21 6.35
CA PHE A 228 2.58 9.31 6.32
C PHE A 228 1.14 8.89 6.68
N ARG A 229 1.00 7.74 7.35
CA ARG A 229 -0.28 7.18 7.80
C ARG A 229 -0.26 6.71 9.26
N TRP A 230 0.76 5.94 9.68
CA TRP A 230 0.96 5.55 11.09
C TRP A 230 1.45 6.73 11.92
N ASP A 231 2.43 7.41 11.38
CA ASP A 231 3.04 8.62 11.92
C ASP A 231 3.56 9.46 10.75
N LEU A 232 3.77 10.76 10.98
CA LEU A 232 4.39 11.65 9.98
C LEU A 232 5.83 11.22 9.65
N LYS A 233 6.54 10.69 10.65
CA LYS A 233 7.90 10.14 10.54
C LYS A 233 7.93 8.65 10.12
N GLY A 234 6.82 8.11 9.65
CA GLY A 234 6.69 6.69 9.28
C GLY A 234 6.37 5.77 10.46
N ALA A 235 5.99 4.52 10.16
CA ALA A 235 5.72 3.54 11.20
C ALA A 235 6.98 3.14 11.97
N GLN A 236 8.18 3.33 11.40
CA GLN A 236 9.42 3.12 12.13
C GLN A 236 9.52 4.02 13.36
N HIS A 237 9.07 5.27 13.30
CA HIS A 237 8.97 6.14 14.48
C HIS A 237 7.91 5.63 15.47
N TYR A 238 6.73 5.25 14.98
CA TYR A 238 5.65 4.71 15.82
C TYR A 238 6.06 3.45 16.61
N TYR A 239 6.92 2.59 16.03
CA TYR A 239 7.39 1.36 16.66
C TYR A 239 8.79 1.48 17.29
N ASP A 240 9.37 2.67 17.35
CA ASP A 240 10.72 2.92 17.85
C ASP A 240 11.79 2.00 17.22
N ILE A 241 11.80 1.93 15.89
CA ILE A 241 12.70 1.09 15.11
C ILE A 241 13.31 1.87 13.96
N GLU A 242 14.60 1.73 13.73
CA GLU A 242 15.31 2.32 12.60
C GLU A 242 15.68 1.26 11.58
N ALA A 243 15.38 1.50 10.32
CA ALA A 243 15.80 0.67 9.20
C ALA A 243 17.24 1.01 8.74
N ASP A 244 17.89 0.09 8.04
CA ASP A 244 19.10 0.40 7.26
C ASP A 244 18.71 1.08 5.94
N LEU A 245 17.65 0.60 5.29
CA LEU A 245 16.98 1.21 4.16
C LEU A 245 15.47 1.22 4.38
N CYS A 246 14.80 2.23 3.85
CA CYS A 246 13.35 2.31 3.84
C CYS A 246 12.82 2.81 2.49
N THR A 247 11.57 2.50 2.19
CA THR A 247 10.92 2.91 0.94
C THR A 247 9.59 3.59 1.23
N PHE A 248 9.33 4.72 0.55
CA PHE A 248 8.13 5.54 0.72
C PHE A 248 7.40 5.74 -0.61
N GLY A 249 6.08 5.99 -0.55
CA GLY A 249 5.24 6.28 -1.70
C GLY A 249 3.78 6.46 -1.31
N LYS A 250 2.84 6.10 -2.20
CA LYS A 250 1.39 6.17 -1.95
C LYS A 250 0.94 7.49 -1.29
N ALA A 251 0.64 7.47 0.02
CA ALA A 251 0.18 8.65 0.79
C ALA A 251 1.17 9.83 0.78
N MET A 252 2.44 9.58 0.47
CA MET A 252 3.52 10.56 0.42
C MET A 252 3.15 11.84 -0.34
N ALA A 253 2.46 11.71 -1.49
CA ALA A 253 2.11 12.85 -2.34
C ALA A 253 0.63 12.84 -2.76
N ASN A 254 -0.25 12.32 -1.92
CA ASN A 254 -1.71 12.35 -2.09
C ASN A 254 -2.20 11.97 -3.50
N GLY A 255 -1.67 10.88 -4.06
CA GLY A 255 -2.05 10.34 -5.37
C GLY A 255 -1.19 10.81 -6.54
N PHE A 256 -0.28 11.77 -6.36
CA PHE A 256 0.77 12.04 -7.35
C PHE A 256 1.80 10.91 -7.36
N SER A 257 2.39 10.65 -8.52
CA SER A 257 3.35 9.58 -8.72
C SER A 257 4.72 9.96 -8.16
N VAL A 258 4.93 9.71 -6.87
CA VAL A 258 6.20 9.87 -6.16
C VAL A 258 6.44 8.67 -5.25
N ALA A 259 7.66 8.17 -5.27
CA ALA A 259 8.18 7.21 -4.31
C ALA A 259 9.66 7.49 -4.06
N ALA A 260 10.21 6.92 -3.01
CA ALA A 260 11.61 7.10 -2.65
C ALA A 260 12.20 5.82 -2.08
N VAL A 261 13.47 5.56 -2.37
CA VAL A 261 14.36 4.73 -1.57
C VAL A 261 15.27 5.65 -0.76
N ALA A 262 15.39 5.38 0.52
CA ALA A 262 16.13 6.21 1.47
C ALA A 262 16.79 5.35 2.54
N GLY A 263 17.78 5.89 3.25
CA GLY A 263 18.40 5.20 4.36
C GLY A 263 19.84 5.64 4.61
N LYS A 264 20.60 4.76 5.24
CA LYS A 264 21.96 5.02 5.71
C LYS A 264 22.91 5.40 4.59
N LYS A 265 23.72 6.42 4.82
CA LYS A 265 24.70 6.95 3.88
C LYS A 265 25.64 5.86 3.35
N GLU A 266 26.19 5.01 4.20
CA GLU A 266 27.15 3.96 3.82
C GLU A 266 26.60 2.97 2.78
N ILE A 267 25.27 2.79 2.72
CA ILE A 267 24.59 1.93 1.74
C ILE A 267 24.19 2.76 0.50
N MET A 268 23.56 3.91 0.72
CA MET A 268 23.03 4.75 -0.35
C MET A 268 24.14 5.33 -1.24
N GLU A 269 25.30 5.68 -0.68
CA GLU A 269 26.43 6.26 -1.43
C GLU A 269 27.09 5.29 -2.41
N LEU A 270 26.78 3.99 -2.39
CA LEU A 270 27.20 3.06 -3.44
C LEU A 270 26.69 3.49 -4.83
N GLY A 271 25.59 4.22 -4.89
CA GLY A 271 25.06 4.84 -6.11
C GLY A 271 25.63 6.23 -6.41
N SER A 272 26.55 6.76 -5.58
CA SER A 272 27.14 8.09 -5.69
C SER A 272 28.28 8.12 -6.73
N ILE A 273 28.60 9.34 -7.17
CA ILE A 273 29.79 9.65 -7.97
C ILE A 273 31.00 10.02 -7.12
N GLU A 274 30.82 10.18 -5.79
CA GLU A 274 31.88 10.65 -4.87
C GLU A 274 32.87 9.54 -4.46
N LEU A 275 32.53 8.26 -4.62
CA LEU A 275 33.37 7.12 -4.26
C LEU A 275 34.44 6.87 -5.32
N LYS A 276 35.46 7.78 -5.40
CA LYS A 276 36.54 7.69 -6.37
C LYS A 276 37.33 6.38 -6.23
N GLY A 277 37.61 5.73 -7.37
CA GLY A 277 38.37 4.48 -7.42
C GLY A 277 37.63 3.22 -6.96
N LYS A 278 36.36 3.31 -6.58
CA LYS A 278 35.53 2.14 -6.27
C LYS A 278 34.63 1.79 -7.45
N GLU A 279 34.23 0.52 -7.55
CA GLU A 279 33.25 0.05 -8.51
C GLU A 279 31.93 0.79 -8.31
N ARG A 280 31.36 1.30 -9.40
CA ARG A 280 30.15 2.12 -9.36
C ARG A 280 28.90 1.26 -9.52
N LEU A 281 27.94 1.42 -8.61
CA LEU A 281 26.62 0.85 -8.75
C LEU A 281 25.75 1.72 -9.68
N PHE A 282 25.18 1.12 -10.74
CA PHE A 282 24.10 1.74 -11.50
C PHE A 282 22.79 1.54 -10.74
N LEU A 283 22.46 2.46 -9.82
CA LEU A 283 21.32 2.33 -8.92
C LEU A 283 20.00 2.55 -9.64
N LEU A 284 19.74 3.76 -10.07
CA LEU A 284 18.56 4.20 -10.78
C LEU A 284 18.90 5.28 -11.81
N SER A 285 18.22 5.26 -12.94
CA SER A 285 18.34 6.30 -13.97
C SER A 285 17.01 6.39 -14.73
N THR A 286 16.05 7.11 -14.15
CA THR A 286 14.72 7.28 -14.72
C THR A 286 14.54 8.72 -15.19
N THR A 287 14.12 8.93 -16.45
CA THR A 287 13.89 10.26 -17.03
C THR A 287 12.93 11.10 -16.19
N HIS A 288 11.90 10.48 -15.63
CA HIS A 288 10.84 11.14 -14.88
C HIS A 288 10.92 10.90 -13.37
N GLY A 289 12.05 10.40 -12.85
CA GLY A 289 12.18 9.97 -11.45
C GLY A 289 11.88 11.06 -10.43
N ALA A 290 12.23 12.30 -10.76
CA ALA A 290 12.09 13.46 -9.89
C ALA A 290 11.28 14.58 -10.56
N GLU A 291 10.14 14.26 -11.19
CA GLU A 291 9.24 15.29 -11.74
C GLU A 291 8.78 16.25 -10.64
N MET A 292 8.90 17.54 -10.94
CA MET A 292 8.73 18.63 -9.98
C MET A 292 7.31 18.71 -9.42
N ASN A 293 6.29 18.41 -10.22
CA ASN A 293 4.88 18.42 -9.77
C ASN A 293 4.63 17.46 -8.61
N GLY A 294 5.18 16.24 -8.72
CA GLY A 294 5.05 15.23 -7.67
C GLY A 294 5.80 15.62 -6.39
N LEU A 295 6.99 16.19 -6.52
CA LEU A 295 7.80 16.65 -5.40
C LEU A 295 7.18 17.87 -4.69
N GLY A 296 6.62 18.82 -5.44
CA GLY A 296 5.85 19.93 -4.87
C GLY A 296 4.60 19.45 -4.14
N ALA A 297 3.89 18.44 -4.70
CA ALA A 297 2.78 17.79 -4.02
C ALA A 297 3.23 17.08 -2.73
N PHE A 298 4.39 16.43 -2.72
CA PHE A 298 4.95 15.79 -1.53
C PHE A 298 5.23 16.79 -0.42
N ILE A 299 5.98 17.86 -0.71
CA ILE A 299 6.31 18.90 0.28
C ILE A 299 5.01 19.45 0.89
N LYS A 300 4.05 19.85 0.04
CA LYS A 300 2.77 20.38 0.52
C LYS A 300 1.94 19.36 1.28
N SER A 301 2.02 18.05 0.93
CA SER A 301 1.33 17.00 1.68
C SER A 301 1.87 16.86 3.10
N VAL A 302 3.20 16.95 3.29
CA VAL A 302 3.82 16.92 4.63
C VAL A 302 3.37 18.13 5.46
N GLU A 303 3.39 19.32 4.89
CA GLU A 303 2.89 20.54 5.55
C GLU A 303 1.42 20.39 5.96
N PHE A 304 0.56 19.98 5.03
CA PHE A 304 -0.87 19.78 5.26
C PHE A 304 -1.14 18.75 6.36
N ILE A 305 -0.43 17.60 6.34
CA ILE A 305 -0.56 16.55 7.36
C ILE A 305 -0.26 17.11 8.75
N LYS A 306 0.82 17.89 8.87
CA LYS A 306 1.26 18.50 10.13
C LYS A 306 0.28 19.53 10.65
N GLU A 307 -0.09 20.49 9.79
CA GLU A 307 -0.96 21.63 10.15
C GLU A 307 -2.37 21.17 10.54
N ASN A 308 -2.90 20.16 9.87
CA ASN A 308 -4.27 19.69 10.04
C ASN A 308 -4.39 18.45 10.95
N LYS A 309 -3.31 17.99 11.59
CA LYS A 309 -3.28 16.80 12.45
C LYS A 309 -3.93 15.57 11.79
N VAL A 310 -3.58 15.35 10.52
CA VAL A 310 -4.21 14.31 9.68
C VAL A 310 -4.00 12.91 10.27
N ILE A 311 -2.84 12.65 10.86
CA ILE A 311 -2.52 11.34 11.46
C ILE A 311 -3.50 11.06 12.60
N ASP A 312 -3.65 11.99 13.55
CA ASP A 312 -4.58 11.83 14.69
C ASP A 312 -6.00 11.59 14.21
N HIS A 313 -6.44 12.36 13.19
CA HIS A 313 -7.76 12.20 12.58
C HIS A 313 -7.96 10.80 11.98
N ILE A 314 -6.99 10.28 11.24
CA ILE A 314 -7.09 8.96 10.61
C ILE A 314 -7.18 7.85 11.66
N TRP A 315 -6.39 7.91 12.73
CA TRP A 315 -6.45 6.97 13.85
C TRP A 315 -7.81 7.01 14.55
N ASP A 316 -8.28 8.18 14.93
CA ASP A 316 -9.56 8.35 15.63
C ASP A 316 -10.75 7.94 14.76
N TYR A 317 -10.78 8.37 13.49
CA TYR A 317 -11.84 7.97 12.56
C TYR A 317 -11.87 6.45 12.36
N GLY A 318 -10.73 5.80 12.21
CA GLY A 318 -10.67 4.36 12.00
C GLY A 318 -11.14 3.58 13.22
N LYS A 319 -10.75 3.99 14.44
CA LYS A 319 -11.26 3.42 15.68
C LYS A 319 -12.79 3.50 15.77
N GLN A 320 -13.35 4.68 15.49
CA GLN A 320 -14.79 4.90 15.49
C GLN A 320 -15.51 4.10 14.40
N LEU A 321 -14.91 4.00 13.20
CA LEU A 321 -15.45 3.21 12.09
C LEU A 321 -15.53 1.72 12.43
N VAL A 322 -14.46 1.13 12.94
CA VAL A 322 -14.39 -0.29 13.33
C VAL A 322 -15.42 -0.60 14.41
N THR A 323 -15.50 0.25 15.44
CA THR A 323 -16.49 0.11 16.50
C THR A 323 -17.91 0.10 15.93
N MET A 324 -18.24 1.09 15.13
CA MET A 324 -19.56 1.23 14.49
C MET A 324 -19.90 0.05 13.58
N MET A 325 -18.95 -0.44 12.77
CA MET A 325 -19.17 -1.58 11.88
C MET A 325 -19.50 -2.86 12.67
N ASN A 326 -18.79 -3.13 13.76
CA ASN A 326 -19.03 -4.29 14.61
C ASN A 326 -20.33 -4.16 15.42
N GLU A 327 -20.68 -2.97 15.88
CA GLU A 327 -21.99 -2.72 16.53
C GLU A 327 -23.15 -3.01 15.58
N VAL A 328 -23.10 -2.51 14.34
CA VAL A 328 -24.15 -2.78 13.34
C VAL A 328 -24.20 -4.27 12.99
N ALA A 329 -23.05 -4.96 12.92
CA ALA A 329 -23.03 -6.40 12.72
C ALA A 329 -23.67 -7.16 13.90
N LEU A 330 -23.35 -6.80 15.13
CA LEU A 330 -23.92 -7.38 16.35
C LEU A 330 -25.44 -7.20 16.41
N PHE A 331 -25.94 -5.97 16.21
CA PHE A 331 -27.36 -5.66 16.19
C PHE A 331 -28.13 -6.39 15.06
N SER A 332 -27.41 -6.78 14.00
CA SER A 332 -27.95 -7.57 12.89
C SER A 332 -27.85 -9.09 13.13
N GLY A 333 -27.21 -9.55 14.21
CA GLY A 333 -26.92 -10.95 14.49
C GLY A 333 -25.91 -11.56 13.51
N LEU A 334 -24.90 -10.79 13.12
CA LEU A 334 -23.87 -11.14 12.13
C LEU A 334 -22.45 -11.12 12.70
N GLU A 335 -22.30 -11.03 14.02
CA GLU A 335 -21.00 -10.93 14.70
C GLU A 335 -20.05 -12.10 14.44
N LYS A 336 -20.58 -13.25 13.99
CA LYS A 336 -19.79 -14.42 13.59
C LYS A 336 -19.47 -14.47 12.09
N SER A 337 -20.23 -13.74 11.28
CA SER A 337 -20.13 -13.78 9.82
C SER A 337 -19.52 -12.52 9.23
N PHE A 338 -19.37 -11.45 10.03
CA PHE A 338 -18.72 -10.20 9.64
C PHE A 338 -17.96 -9.62 10.83
N VAL A 339 -16.66 -9.33 10.61
CA VAL A 339 -15.79 -8.74 11.63
C VAL A 339 -14.96 -7.63 11.00
N ALA A 340 -15.00 -6.44 11.57
CA ALA A 340 -14.06 -5.36 11.28
C ALA A 340 -12.97 -5.33 12.37
N GLY A 341 -11.73 -5.04 11.99
CA GLY A 341 -10.60 -5.04 12.92
C GLY A 341 -9.32 -4.51 12.29
N GLY A 342 -8.20 -4.85 12.89
CA GLY A 342 -6.87 -4.42 12.46
C GLY A 342 -6.40 -3.17 13.17
N ILE A 343 -5.44 -2.49 12.57
CA ILE A 343 -4.84 -1.26 13.10
C ILE A 343 -5.75 -0.09 12.75
N GLU A 344 -6.06 0.76 13.70
CA GLU A 344 -7.08 1.80 13.57
C GLU A 344 -6.84 2.72 12.37
N CYS A 345 -5.61 3.10 12.08
CA CYS A 345 -5.30 3.95 10.91
C CYS A 345 -5.36 3.20 9.56
N SER A 346 -5.44 1.87 9.58
CA SER A 346 -5.52 1.00 8.38
C SER A 346 -6.34 -0.26 8.65
N PRO A 347 -7.62 -0.12 9.02
CA PRO A 347 -8.46 -1.25 9.37
C PRO A 347 -8.80 -2.12 8.16
N TYR A 348 -9.31 -3.32 8.46
CA TYR A 348 -9.86 -4.25 7.47
C TYR A 348 -11.21 -4.79 7.93
N TYR A 349 -11.89 -5.55 7.06
CA TYR A 349 -13.01 -6.39 7.43
C TYR A 349 -12.86 -7.79 6.83
N LEU A 350 -13.42 -8.75 7.51
CA LEU A 350 -13.47 -10.15 7.11
C LEU A 350 -14.92 -10.63 7.06
N THR A 351 -15.18 -11.59 6.18
CA THR A 351 -16.49 -12.19 5.96
C THR A 351 -16.37 -13.70 6.08
N PHE A 352 -17.23 -14.32 6.89
CA PHE A 352 -17.18 -15.74 7.19
C PHE A 352 -18.48 -16.41 6.84
N ASP A 353 -18.40 -17.64 6.33
CA ASP A 353 -19.53 -18.53 6.16
C ASP A 353 -20.01 -19.12 7.50
N ARG A 354 -21.01 -20.01 7.45
CA ARG A 354 -21.56 -20.67 8.64
C ARG A 354 -20.56 -21.52 9.40
N ASP A 355 -19.54 -22.04 8.68
CA ASP A 355 -18.49 -22.88 9.25
C ASP A 355 -17.32 -22.04 9.83
N GLY A 356 -17.42 -20.72 9.78
CA GLY A 356 -16.39 -19.79 10.23
C GLY A 356 -15.20 -19.67 9.28
N LYS A 357 -15.34 -20.11 8.03
CA LYS A 357 -14.30 -19.98 7.00
C LYS A 357 -14.43 -18.67 6.25
N ASN A 358 -13.31 -18.05 5.91
CA ASN A 358 -13.29 -16.83 5.10
C ASN A 358 -13.98 -17.09 3.74
N CYS A 359 -14.97 -16.25 3.39
CA CYS A 359 -15.84 -16.44 2.24
C CYS A 359 -15.80 -15.25 1.28
N LEU A 360 -15.16 -15.43 0.11
CA LEU A 360 -15.11 -14.41 -0.94
C LEU A 360 -16.49 -14.13 -1.57
N GLY A 361 -17.39 -15.11 -1.62
CA GLY A 361 -18.75 -14.91 -2.09
C GLY A 361 -19.52 -13.94 -1.20
N LEU A 362 -19.46 -14.12 0.12
CA LEU A 362 -20.06 -13.16 1.08
C LEU A 362 -19.35 -11.81 1.06
N ARG A 363 -18.03 -11.76 0.83
CA ARG A 363 -17.30 -10.50 0.62
C ARG A 363 -17.80 -9.76 -0.63
N THR A 364 -18.05 -10.49 -1.70
CA THR A 364 -18.59 -9.94 -2.94
C THR A 364 -19.98 -9.36 -2.72
N LEU A 365 -20.85 -10.12 -2.04
CA LEU A 365 -22.19 -9.68 -1.70
C LEU A 365 -22.17 -8.43 -0.82
N PHE A 366 -21.34 -8.40 0.21
CA PHE A 366 -21.16 -7.21 1.04
C PHE A 366 -20.81 -5.99 0.18
N SER A 367 -19.79 -6.11 -0.69
CA SER A 367 -19.38 -5.02 -1.57
C SER A 367 -20.49 -4.61 -2.55
N GLN A 368 -21.20 -5.59 -3.12
CA GLN A 368 -22.36 -5.38 -4.02
C GLN A 368 -23.44 -4.54 -3.35
N GLU A 369 -23.86 -4.92 -2.15
CA GLU A 369 -24.93 -4.25 -1.42
C GLU A 369 -24.49 -2.87 -0.90
N MET A 370 -23.22 -2.73 -0.47
CA MET A 370 -22.67 -1.41 -0.12
C MET A 370 -22.69 -0.45 -1.33
N ILE A 371 -22.33 -0.92 -2.53
CA ILE A 371 -22.37 -0.12 -3.76
C ILE A 371 -23.80 0.29 -4.10
N LYS A 372 -24.82 -0.58 -3.94
CA LYS A 372 -26.25 -0.23 -4.11
C LYS A 372 -26.66 0.89 -3.17
N ASN A 373 -26.00 1.03 -2.03
CA ASN A 373 -26.23 2.09 -1.05
C ASN A 373 -25.21 3.25 -1.16
N GLY A 374 -24.50 3.37 -2.30
CA GLY A 374 -23.63 4.50 -2.59
C GLY A 374 -22.27 4.48 -1.89
N VAL A 375 -21.82 3.34 -1.35
CA VAL A 375 -20.54 3.19 -0.68
C VAL A 375 -19.66 2.17 -1.42
N LEU A 376 -18.47 2.58 -1.85
CA LEU A 376 -17.47 1.73 -2.47
C LEU A 376 -16.42 1.34 -1.42
N MET A 377 -16.47 0.11 -0.92
CA MET A 377 -15.58 -0.39 0.15
C MET A 377 -14.93 -1.73 -0.23
N PRO A 378 -14.03 -1.76 -1.24
CA PRO A 378 -13.32 -2.98 -1.61
C PRO A 378 -12.33 -3.42 -0.51
N TRP A 379 -11.76 -2.45 0.21
CA TRP A 379 -10.98 -2.49 1.44
C TRP A 379 -11.22 -1.18 2.19
N ILE A 380 -10.57 -1.02 3.35
CA ILE A 380 -10.67 0.22 4.10
C ILE A 380 -9.35 0.97 4.00
N ALA A 381 -9.35 2.08 3.27
CA ALA A 381 -8.29 3.08 3.24
C ALA A 381 -8.87 4.41 3.73
N LEU A 382 -8.33 4.92 4.82
CA LEU A 382 -8.82 6.13 5.45
C LEU A 382 -8.14 7.37 4.88
N SER A 383 -8.84 8.49 4.88
CA SER A 383 -8.31 9.79 4.50
C SER A 383 -8.88 10.89 5.39
N TYR A 384 -8.22 12.03 5.42
CA TYR A 384 -8.68 13.23 6.13
C TYR A 384 -10.07 13.72 5.68
N ALA A 385 -10.46 13.37 4.44
CA ALA A 385 -11.76 13.73 3.90
C ALA A 385 -12.91 12.84 4.41
N HIS A 386 -12.63 11.76 5.14
CA HIS A 386 -13.67 10.98 5.84
C HIS A 386 -13.98 11.66 7.18
N GLY A 387 -15.22 12.08 7.36
CA GLY A 387 -15.71 12.74 8.58
C GLY A 387 -16.96 12.08 9.13
N GLU A 388 -17.61 12.72 10.08
CA GLU A 388 -18.81 12.22 10.73
C GLU A 388 -19.95 11.91 9.73
N LYS A 389 -20.11 12.79 8.73
CA LYS A 389 -21.11 12.59 7.66
C LYS A 389 -20.85 11.30 6.88
N GLU A 390 -19.59 11.03 6.52
CA GLU A 390 -19.17 9.84 5.79
C GLU A 390 -19.35 8.58 6.65
N ARG A 391 -19.09 8.67 7.96
CA ARG A 391 -19.31 7.59 8.91
C ARG A 391 -20.80 7.28 9.05
N GLU A 392 -21.66 8.29 9.15
CA GLU A 392 -23.10 8.08 9.23
C GLU A 392 -23.68 7.52 7.93
N THR A 393 -23.21 8.01 6.77
CA THR A 393 -23.55 7.42 5.46
C THR A 393 -23.20 5.93 5.42
N THR A 394 -22.03 5.57 5.95
CA THR A 394 -21.57 4.18 6.03
C THR A 394 -22.43 3.35 6.97
N ARG A 395 -22.84 3.89 8.13
CA ARG A 395 -23.75 3.23 9.08
C ARG A 395 -25.08 2.86 8.41
N VAL A 396 -25.70 3.81 7.72
CA VAL A 396 -26.98 3.58 7.03
C VAL A 396 -26.82 2.52 5.93
N ALA A 397 -25.74 2.61 5.14
CA ALA A 397 -25.44 1.61 4.11
C ALA A 397 -25.27 0.21 4.68
N LEU A 398 -24.56 0.07 5.82
CA LEU A 398 -24.37 -1.20 6.52
C LEU A 398 -25.69 -1.79 7.00
N GLN A 399 -26.58 -0.96 7.60
CA GLN A 399 -27.89 -1.41 8.07
C GLN A 399 -28.74 -1.99 6.94
N HIS A 400 -28.69 -1.41 5.74
CA HIS A 400 -29.37 -1.93 4.57
C HIS A 400 -28.68 -3.20 4.03
N THR A 401 -27.37 -3.17 3.90
CA THR A 401 -26.56 -4.29 3.43
C THR A 401 -26.75 -5.53 4.29
N PHE A 402 -26.71 -5.39 5.60
CA PHE A 402 -26.81 -6.54 6.52
C PHE A 402 -28.17 -7.22 6.55
N LYS A 403 -29.25 -6.54 6.13
CA LYS A 403 -30.56 -7.21 5.93
C LYS A 403 -30.52 -8.28 4.85
N ILE A 404 -29.81 -8.00 3.75
CA ILE A 404 -29.64 -8.96 2.63
C ILE A 404 -28.55 -9.96 2.96
N TYR A 405 -27.43 -9.50 3.53
CA TYR A 405 -26.28 -10.32 3.92
C TYR A 405 -26.71 -11.43 4.91
N LYS A 406 -27.55 -11.13 5.89
CA LYS A 406 -28.07 -12.13 6.83
C LYS A 406 -28.83 -13.24 6.14
N LYS A 407 -29.72 -12.90 5.20
CA LYS A 407 -30.43 -13.91 4.40
C LYS A 407 -29.45 -14.79 3.60
N ALA A 408 -28.42 -14.18 3.03
CA ALA A 408 -27.43 -14.89 2.25
C ALA A 408 -26.55 -15.82 3.11
N VAL A 409 -26.23 -15.45 4.35
CA VAL A 409 -25.59 -16.36 5.31
C VAL A 409 -26.48 -17.55 5.61
N ASP A 410 -27.83 -17.34 5.69
CA ASP A 410 -28.79 -18.38 6.01
C ASP A 410 -29.18 -19.28 4.82
N GLU A 411 -29.25 -18.74 3.60
CA GLU A 411 -29.82 -19.40 2.43
C GLU A 411 -28.78 -19.76 1.33
N GLY A 412 -27.53 -19.32 1.49
CA GLY A 412 -26.48 -19.39 0.46
C GLY A 412 -26.39 -18.06 -0.31
N PHE A 413 -25.16 -17.55 -0.46
CA PHE A 413 -24.89 -16.24 -1.08
C PHE A 413 -25.09 -16.24 -2.60
N GLU A 414 -25.01 -17.37 -3.26
CA GLU A 414 -25.09 -17.52 -4.71
C GLU A 414 -26.39 -16.99 -5.28
N LYS A 415 -27.50 -17.11 -4.52
CA LYS A 415 -28.82 -16.62 -4.90
C LYS A 415 -28.95 -15.10 -4.90
N PHE A 416 -28.02 -14.41 -4.26
CA PHE A 416 -28.04 -12.97 -4.02
C PHE A 416 -27.00 -12.18 -4.82
N LEU A 417 -26.07 -12.86 -5.50
CA LEU A 417 -25.06 -12.23 -6.34
C LEU A 417 -25.63 -11.87 -7.72
N ASP A 418 -25.30 -10.66 -8.17
CA ASP A 418 -25.64 -10.19 -9.52
C ASP A 418 -24.65 -10.73 -10.59
N GLY A 419 -23.61 -11.44 -10.19
CA GLY A 419 -22.55 -12.02 -11.04
C GLY A 419 -21.59 -12.89 -10.25
N ASP A 420 -20.42 -13.18 -10.83
CA ASP A 420 -19.40 -14.02 -10.20
C ASP A 420 -18.83 -13.40 -8.91
N ALA A 421 -18.39 -14.27 -8.00
CA ALA A 421 -17.62 -13.85 -6.84
C ALA A 421 -16.25 -13.30 -7.26
N ILE A 422 -15.75 -12.30 -6.51
CA ILE A 422 -14.40 -11.77 -6.69
C ILE A 422 -13.35 -12.87 -6.50
N LYS A 423 -12.21 -12.72 -7.17
CA LYS A 423 -11.13 -13.70 -7.17
C LYS A 423 -9.88 -13.15 -6.45
N PRO A 424 -9.02 -13.98 -5.87
CA PRO A 424 -7.72 -13.53 -5.36
C PRO A 424 -6.89 -12.90 -6.48
N VAL A 425 -6.16 -11.82 -6.18
CA VAL A 425 -5.25 -11.20 -7.15
C VAL A 425 -4.15 -12.19 -7.55
N PHE A 426 -3.47 -12.77 -6.57
CA PHE A 426 -2.43 -13.78 -6.81
C PHE A 426 -3.06 -15.16 -6.95
N ARG A 427 -3.16 -15.64 -8.19
CA ARG A 427 -3.66 -16.98 -8.55
C ARG A 427 -2.96 -17.49 -9.81
N THR A 428 -2.82 -18.80 -9.90
CA THR A 428 -2.12 -19.45 -11.03
C THR A 428 -2.95 -19.45 -12.32
N HIS A 429 -4.27 -19.50 -12.21
CA HIS A 429 -5.20 -19.59 -13.34
C HIS A 429 -6.28 -18.49 -13.26
N ASN A 430 -6.76 -18.04 -14.42
CA ASN A 430 -7.85 -17.05 -14.52
C ASN A 430 -9.22 -17.63 -14.17
#